data_364f1114faf8461203892d180a9fc52b
#
_entry.id   364f1114faf8461203892d180a9fc52b
#
_cell.length_a   1.000
_cell.length_b   1.000
_cell.length_c   1.000
_cell.angle_alpha   90.00
_cell.angle_beta   90.00
_cell.angle_gamma   90.00
#
_symmetry.space_group_name_H-M   'P 1'
#
loop_
_entity.id
_entity.type
_entity.pdbx_description
1 polymer ?
#
loop_
_entity_poly.entity_id
_entity_poly.type
_entity_poly.pdbx_seq_one_letter_code
_entity_poly.pdbx_strand_id
1 'polypeptide(L)'
;MDYRIQAEIQTIKQRFEIIGNSPQLNNAIRVAMQVAPTDMSVLITGESGSGKESFSKIIHSLSPRKHGQFIAINCGAIPEGTIDSELFGHEKGSFTGATDSRKGYFEVTNGGTIFLDEIGEMPTNTQARLLRVLENGEFIRVGSSKVQKTEVRVIAATNVDLKEAVQKGKFREDLYYRLNTVPILVPALRERGNDILLLFKKFATDFAESYHTKPVYLEPEAEELLMKFPFPGNIRQLKNIVEQISVLEMERNVSYEKLLSYLPKTESQLPALYRQGKEEDNFSERDILYKVLFDMREDMTEMKKLILQLLKGKSSRSDLLQEHGSLFNDIPEMPVPGADDQQNDSSESSRPLLLEHLEEEPKAEYEEVIEDVPHTYEEDESLSLAKKEKEMIIKALQKNKNKRKYAAKDLGISERTLYRKIKQYEIDNE
;
A
#
# COMPACT_ATOMS: atom_id res chain seq x y z
N MET A 1 26.90 34.11 6.43
CA MET A 1 27.22 32.71 6.15
C MET A 1 28.55 32.68 5.43
N ASP A 2 29.51 31.89 5.86
CA ASP A 2 30.87 31.92 5.33
C ASP A 2 30.84 31.46 3.87
N TYR A 3 31.39 32.26 2.94
CA TYR A 3 31.42 32.00 1.49
C TYR A 3 31.97 30.61 1.17
N ARG A 4 32.92 30.14 1.99
CA ARG A 4 33.54 28.83 1.87
C ARG A 4 32.53 27.68 2.08
N ILE A 5 31.65 27.79 3.10
CA ILE A 5 30.61 26.80 3.40
C ILE A 5 29.58 26.73 2.25
N GLN A 6 29.23 27.87 1.66
CA GLN A 6 28.31 27.91 0.52
C GLN A 6 28.90 27.20 -0.71
N ALA A 7 30.18 27.40 -0.99
CA ALA A 7 30.87 26.72 -2.09
C ALA A 7 30.91 25.19 -1.88
N GLU A 8 31.17 24.75 -0.65
CA GLU A 8 31.15 23.32 -0.29
C GLU A 8 29.76 22.73 -0.44
N ILE A 9 28.70 23.43 0.00
CA ILE A 9 27.30 22.99 -0.18
C ILE A 9 26.96 22.83 -1.69
N GLN A 10 27.40 23.79 -2.53
CA GLN A 10 27.15 23.68 -3.98
C GLN A 10 27.87 22.50 -4.60
N THR A 11 29.10 22.22 -4.20
CA THR A 11 29.85 21.04 -4.66
C THR A 11 29.13 19.74 -4.29
N ILE A 12 28.57 19.66 -3.08
CA ILE A 12 27.80 18.50 -2.62
C ILE A 12 26.50 18.37 -3.41
N LYS A 13 25.77 19.48 -3.60
CA LYS A 13 24.55 19.45 -4.41
C LYS A 13 24.79 18.92 -5.83
N GLN A 14 25.86 19.39 -6.48
CA GLN A 14 26.23 18.91 -7.80
C GLN A 14 26.58 17.42 -7.80
N ARG A 15 27.34 16.97 -6.81
CA ARG A 15 27.77 15.56 -6.72
C ARG A 15 26.61 14.61 -6.45
N PHE A 16 25.60 15.02 -5.69
CA PHE A 16 24.46 14.18 -5.30
C PHE A 16 23.17 14.56 -6.02
N GLU A 17 23.25 15.39 -7.05
CA GLU A 17 22.13 15.85 -7.87
C GLU A 17 20.98 16.46 -7.05
N ILE A 18 21.32 17.17 -5.96
CA ILE A 18 20.35 17.84 -5.10
C ILE A 18 20.07 19.22 -5.67
N ILE A 19 18.82 19.43 -6.05
CA ILE A 19 18.35 20.67 -6.66
C ILE A 19 17.60 21.51 -5.64
N GLY A 20 17.88 22.78 -5.64
CA GLY A 20 17.22 23.76 -4.79
C GLY A 20 18.20 24.65 -4.03
N ASN A 21 17.72 25.82 -3.63
CA ASN A 21 18.50 26.85 -2.93
C ASN A 21 17.83 27.31 -1.63
N SER A 22 16.75 26.65 -1.21
CA SER A 22 16.05 27.04 0.01
C SER A 22 16.98 27.00 1.23
N PRO A 23 16.86 27.98 2.16
CA PRO A 23 17.70 28.07 3.34
C PRO A 23 17.61 26.82 4.23
N GLN A 24 16.43 26.23 4.34
CA GLN A 24 16.18 25.01 5.14
C GLN A 24 16.92 23.80 4.55
N LEU A 25 16.86 23.61 3.22
CA LEU A 25 17.60 22.55 2.53
C LEU A 25 19.12 22.73 2.73
N ASN A 26 19.63 23.98 2.56
CA ASN A 26 21.05 24.27 2.76
C ASN A 26 21.49 24.01 4.19
N ASN A 27 20.64 24.33 5.18
CA ASN A 27 20.92 24.03 6.58
C ASN A 27 20.97 22.51 6.84
N ALA A 28 20.04 21.74 6.29
CA ALA A 28 20.05 20.27 6.41
C ALA A 28 21.34 19.68 5.82
N ILE A 29 21.77 20.14 4.63
CA ILE A 29 23.01 19.69 3.99
C ILE A 29 24.22 20.07 4.87
N ARG A 30 24.25 21.27 5.43
CA ARG A 30 25.32 21.72 6.33
C ARG A 30 25.44 20.80 7.56
N VAL A 31 24.32 20.45 8.20
CA VAL A 31 24.32 19.54 9.35
C VAL A 31 24.82 18.14 8.93
N ALA A 32 24.39 17.65 7.76
CA ALA A 32 24.87 16.38 7.23
C ALA A 32 26.39 16.37 7.00
N MET A 33 26.95 17.48 6.48
CA MET A 33 28.41 17.65 6.32
C MET A 33 29.14 17.65 7.66
N GLN A 34 28.60 18.35 8.65
CA GLN A 34 29.23 18.48 9.97
C GLN A 34 29.24 17.17 10.75
N VAL A 35 28.19 16.33 10.61
CA VAL A 35 28.11 15.04 11.30
C VAL A 35 28.84 13.92 10.56
N ALA A 36 29.08 14.08 9.27
CA ALA A 36 29.69 13.04 8.44
C ALA A 36 31.04 12.49 8.98
N PRO A 37 31.98 13.33 9.46
CA PRO A 37 33.27 12.84 10.00
C PRO A 37 33.17 12.07 11.32
N THR A 38 32.02 12.09 11.98
CA THR A 38 31.78 11.41 13.26
C THR A 38 31.15 10.03 13.06
N ASP A 39 31.22 9.16 14.05
CA ASP A 39 30.51 7.88 14.08
C ASP A 39 29.14 7.96 14.78
N MET A 40 28.64 9.17 15.04
CA MET A 40 27.35 9.38 15.71
C MET A 40 26.20 8.84 14.89
N SER A 41 25.18 8.31 15.57
CA SER A 41 23.89 7.98 14.95
C SER A 41 23.19 9.24 14.47
N VAL A 42 22.54 9.16 13.32
CA VAL A 42 21.83 10.28 12.72
C VAL A 42 20.39 9.86 12.46
N LEU A 43 19.45 10.71 12.87
CA LEU A 43 18.03 10.54 12.57
C LEU A 43 17.60 11.60 11.56
N ILE A 44 17.22 11.15 10.37
CA ILE A 44 16.75 12.02 9.29
C ILE A 44 15.22 12.02 9.31
N THR A 45 14.60 13.14 9.60
CA THR A 45 13.16 13.31 9.64
C THR A 45 12.67 14.13 8.45
N GLY A 46 11.48 13.82 7.93
CA GLY A 46 10.86 14.54 6.82
C GLY A 46 9.81 13.69 6.14
N GLU A 47 8.92 14.34 5.41
CA GLU A 47 7.81 13.68 4.72
C GLU A 47 8.27 12.64 3.70
N SER A 48 7.36 11.72 3.34
CA SER A 48 7.62 10.74 2.29
C SER A 48 7.93 11.44 0.97
N GLY A 49 8.92 10.94 0.22
CA GLY A 49 9.32 11.53 -1.06
C GLY A 49 10.09 12.86 -0.98
N SER A 50 10.51 13.33 0.21
CA SER A 50 11.28 14.58 0.38
C SER A 50 12.78 14.47 0.03
N GLY A 51 13.29 13.23 -0.21
CA GLY A 51 14.69 12.96 -0.59
C GLY A 51 15.62 12.60 0.57
N LYS A 52 15.10 12.02 1.67
CA LYS A 52 15.90 11.61 2.86
C LYS A 52 17.08 10.70 2.53
N GLU A 53 16.93 9.79 1.57
CA GLU A 53 17.99 8.86 1.18
C GLU A 53 19.25 9.58 0.67
N SER A 54 19.12 10.71 -0.05
CA SER A 54 20.26 11.47 -0.55
C SER A 54 21.15 11.99 0.59
N PHE A 55 20.57 12.32 1.74
CA PHE A 55 21.32 12.77 2.92
C PHE A 55 22.16 11.64 3.52
N SER A 56 21.66 10.40 3.55
CA SER A 56 22.42 9.24 4.02
C SER A 56 23.66 8.98 3.13
N LYS A 57 23.51 9.15 1.82
CA LYS A 57 24.62 9.03 0.85
C LYS A 57 25.65 10.16 1.04
N ILE A 58 25.23 11.39 1.31
CA ILE A 58 26.13 12.51 1.64
C ILE A 58 26.95 12.17 2.88
N ILE A 59 26.29 11.75 3.96
CA ILE A 59 26.92 11.42 5.24
C ILE A 59 27.95 10.30 5.05
N HIS A 60 27.56 9.22 4.36
CA HIS A 60 28.47 8.12 4.09
C HIS A 60 29.69 8.54 3.27
N SER A 61 29.49 9.28 2.18
CA SER A 61 30.58 9.68 1.25
C SER A 61 31.60 10.63 1.84
N LEU A 62 31.20 11.41 2.85
CA LEU A 62 32.07 12.34 3.58
C LEU A 62 32.61 11.74 4.89
N SER A 63 32.23 10.51 5.24
CA SER A 63 32.66 9.84 6.45
C SER A 63 34.03 9.16 6.29
N PRO A 64 34.70 8.82 7.41
CA PRO A 64 35.89 7.94 7.37
C PRO A 64 35.59 6.57 6.75
N ARG A 65 34.33 6.15 6.76
CA ARG A 65 33.85 4.85 6.22
C ARG A 65 33.43 4.90 4.76
N LYS A 66 33.78 5.96 4.00
CA LYS A 66 33.39 6.18 2.60
C LYS A 66 33.79 5.07 1.61
N HIS A 67 34.77 4.26 2.00
CA HIS A 67 35.22 3.08 1.23
C HIS A 67 34.63 1.77 1.76
N GLY A 68 33.91 1.80 2.88
CA GLY A 68 33.19 0.69 3.43
C GLY A 68 31.88 0.45 2.67
N GLN A 69 31.23 -0.68 2.95
CA GLN A 69 29.97 -1.01 2.31
C GLN A 69 28.85 -0.08 2.80
N PHE A 70 28.02 0.42 1.87
CA PHE A 70 26.80 1.16 2.15
C PHE A 70 25.60 0.33 1.73
N ILE A 71 24.69 0.04 2.66
CA ILE A 71 23.44 -0.66 2.39
C ILE A 71 22.28 0.20 2.87
N ALA A 72 21.30 0.41 1.98
CA ALA A 72 20.05 1.06 2.29
C ALA A 72 18.95 -0.01 2.42
N ILE A 73 18.20 0.04 3.50
CA ILE A 73 17.15 -0.92 3.85
C ILE A 73 15.88 -0.11 4.18
N ASN A 74 14.77 -0.45 3.53
CA ASN A 74 13.46 0.07 3.92
C ASN A 74 12.82 -0.92 4.89
N CYS A 75 12.60 -0.51 6.15
CA CYS A 75 12.05 -1.36 7.20
C CYS A 75 10.58 -1.72 6.95
N GLY A 76 9.80 -0.83 6.33
CA GLY A 76 8.40 -1.09 5.99
C GLY A 76 8.22 -2.05 4.81
N ALA A 77 9.25 -2.22 3.97
CA ALA A 77 9.19 -3.13 2.81
C ALA A 77 9.50 -4.59 3.18
N ILE A 78 10.07 -4.86 4.36
CA ILE A 78 10.43 -6.21 4.81
C ILE A 78 9.32 -6.75 5.72
N PRO A 79 8.73 -7.92 5.43
CA PRO A 79 7.71 -8.50 6.30
C PRO A 79 8.23 -8.72 7.73
N GLU A 80 7.38 -8.49 8.73
CA GLU A 80 7.73 -8.62 10.16
C GLU A 80 8.35 -9.98 10.51
N GLY A 81 7.84 -11.06 9.91
CA GLY A 81 8.36 -12.43 10.15
C GLY A 81 9.77 -12.69 9.61
N THR A 82 10.32 -11.83 8.76
CA THR A 82 11.63 -12.04 8.12
C THR A 82 12.65 -10.94 8.43
N ILE A 83 12.22 -9.78 8.93
CA ILE A 83 13.09 -8.62 9.17
C ILE A 83 14.27 -8.95 10.09
N ASP A 84 14.05 -9.72 11.14
CA ASP A 84 15.12 -10.15 12.05
C ASP A 84 16.16 -11.01 11.35
N SER A 85 15.72 -11.94 10.50
CA SER A 85 16.59 -12.82 9.72
C SER A 85 17.40 -12.04 8.67
N GLU A 86 16.82 -11.03 8.03
CA GLU A 86 17.52 -10.19 7.07
C GLU A 86 18.53 -9.26 7.75
N LEU A 87 18.18 -8.62 8.87
CA LEU A 87 19.05 -7.68 9.57
C LEU A 87 20.20 -8.40 10.31
N PHE A 88 19.88 -9.45 11.06
CA PHE A 88 20.84 -10.10 11.99
C PHE A 88 21.36 -11.44 11.49
N GLY A 89 20.77 -11.99 10.42
CA GLY A 89 21.08 -13.32 9.90
C GLY A 89 20.45 -14.46 10.70
N HIS A 90 20.56 -15.67 10.19
CA HIS A 90 19.98 -16.86 10.81
C HIS A 90 20.90 -18.08 10.69
N GLU A 91 20.73 -19.00 11.63
CA GLU A 91 21.34 -20.32 11.57
C GLU A 91 20.40 -21.31 10.87
N LYS A 92 21.01 -22.40 10.35
CA LYS A 92 20.25 -23.48 9.73
C LYS A 92 19.22 -24.05 10.70
N GLY A 93 17.97 -24.21 10.26
CA GLY A 93 16.88 -24.79 11.06
C GLY A 93 16.24 -23.82 12.07
N SER A 94 16.53 -22.54 12.01
CA SER A 94 16.00 -21.53 12.96
C SER A 94 14.51 -21.22 12.77
N PHE A 95 13.97 -21.49 11.60
CA PHE A 95 12.52 -21.39 11.27
C PHE A 95 12.18 -22.32 10.10
N THR A 96 10.88 -22.52 9.85
CA THR A 96 10.41 -23.33 8.72
C THR A 96 10.87 -22.73 7.38
N GLY A 97 11.76 -23.43 6.67
CA GLY A 97 12.37 -22.97 5.42
C GLY A 97 13.82 -22.49 5.54
N ALA A 98 14.41 -22.41 6.74
CA ALA A 98 15.82 -22.12 6.95
C ALA A 98 16.71 -23.34 6.62
N THR A 99 16.87 -23.62 5.33
CA THR A 99 17.67 -24.78 4.84
C THR A 99 19.17 -24.60 5.10
N ASP A 100 19.64 -23.36 5.04
CA ASP A 100 21.05 -22.99 5.22
C ASP A 100 21.20 -21.80 6.15
N SER A 101 22.40 -21.57 6.71
CA SER A 101 22.69 -20.36 7.47
C SER A 101 22.95 -19.19 6.53
N ARG A 102 22.44 -17.98 6.86
CA ARG A 102 22.64 -16.76 6.08
C ARG A 102 23.13 -15.61 6.96
N LYS A 103 24.09 -14.86 6.44
CA LYS A 103 24.59 -13.64 7.08
C LYS A 103 23.55 -12.52 6.95
N GLY A 104 23.34 -11.77 8.04
CA GLY A 104 22.48 -10.58 8.04
C GLY A 104 23.22 -9.33 7.58
N TYR A 105 22.44 -8.27 7.33
CA TYR A 105 22.99 -6.99 6.88
C TYR A 105 24.01 -6.40 7.86
N PHE A 106 23.83 -6.52 9.18
CA PHE A 106 24.80 -6.03 10.17
C PHE A 106 26.15 -6.77 10.12
N GLU A 107 26.14 -8.02 9.69
CA GLU A 107 27.39 -8.78 9.53
C GLU A 107 28.09 -8.42 8.21
N VAL A 108 27.30 -8.29 7.13
CA VAL A 108 27.82 -7.98 5.79
C VAL A 108 28.41 -6.57 5.74
N THR A 109 27.79 -5.60 6.44
CA THR A 109 28.17 -4.18 6.42
C THR A 109 29.19 -3.83 7.52
N ASN A 110 29.81 -4.81 8.17
CA ASN A 110 30.79 -4.54 9.21
C ASN A 110 31.91 -3.59 8.72
N GLY A 111 32.18 -2.53 9.49
CA GLY A 111 33.10 -1.45 9.09
C GLY A 111 32.50 -0.41 8.11
N GLY A 112 31.26 -0.60 7.67
CA GLY A 112 30.54 0.26 6.73
C GLY A 112 29.45 1.12 7.37
N THR A 113 28.39 1.41 6.57
CA THR A 113 27.24 2.21 6.98
C THR A 113 25.95 1.54 6.56
N ILE A 114 25.00 1.41 7.48
CA ILE A 114 23.62 0.99 7.19
C ILE A 114 22.71 2.20 7.27
N PHE A 115 21.88 2.37 6.25
CA PHE A 115 20.77 3.31 6.22
C PHE A 115 19.46 2.55 6.40
N LEU A 116 18.71 2.89 7.46
CA LEU A 116 17.41 2.30 7.80
C LEU A 116 16.33 3.33 7.48
N ASP A 117 15.64 3.17 6.36
CA ASP A 117 14.49 4.01 6.02
C ASP A 117 13.21 3.47 6.65
N GLU A 118 12.27 4.35 6.93
CA GLU A 118 10.99 4.05 7.57
C GLU A 118 11.17 3.29 8.91
N ILE A 119 12.11 3.79 9.74
CA ILE A 119 12.44 3.12 11.01
C ILE A 119 11.24 3.02 11.97
N GLY A 120 10.24 3.90 11.81
CA GLY A 120 9.01 3.89 12.59
C GLY A 120 8.13 2.65 12.36
N GLU A 121 8.31 1.96 11.21
CA GLU A 121 7.60 0.73 10.86
C GLU A 121 8.28 -0.54 11.38
N MET A 122 9.42 -0.40 12.07
CA MET A 122 10.15 -1.55 12.61
C MET A 122 9.41 -2.20 13.78
N PRO A 123 9.22 -3.53 13.79
CA PRO A 123 8.58 -4.24 14.91
C PRO A 123 9.32 -4.04 16.25
N THR A 124 8.59 -3.96 17.34
CA THR A 124 9.13 -3.65 18.69
C THR A 124 10.22 -4.64 19.14
N ASN A 125 10.09 -5.93 18.77
CA ASN A 125 11.11 -6.96 19.08
C ASN A 125 12.42 -6.67 18.34
N THR A 126 12.34 -6.27 17.06
CA THR A 126 13.48 -5.89 16.23
C THR A 126 14.14 -4.61 16.75
N GLN A 127 13.33 -3.64 17.22
CA GLN A 127 13.83 -2.42 17.86
C GLN A 127 14.73 -2.71 19.05
N ALA A 128 14.36 -3.67 19.92
CA ALA A 128 15.18 -4.08 21.07
C ALA A 128 16.53 -4.67 20.65
N ARG A 129 16.54 -5.41 19.55
CA ARG A 129 17.78 -5.98 18.99
C ARG A 129 18.66 -4.93 18.35
N LEU A 130 18.05 -3.96 17.64
CA LEU A 130 18.76 -2.82 17.05
C LEU A 130 19.41 -1.96 18.14
N LEU A 131 18.72 -1.73 19.26
CA LEU A 131 19.27 -0.98 20.38
C LEU A 131 20.58 -1.61 20.88
N ARG A 132 20.62 -2.95 21.02
CA ARG A 132 21.83 -3.66 21.42
C ARG A 132 23.00 -3.46 20.43
N VAL A 133 22.71 -3.38 19.13
CA VAL A 133 23.73 -3.05 18.12
C VAL A 133 24.25 -1.63 18.32
N LEU A 134 23.35 -0.67 18.57
CA LEU A 134 23.71 0.74 18.71
C LEU A 134 24.48 1.04 20.00
N GLU A 135 24.24 0.29 21.08
CA GLU A 135 24.89 0.49 22.37
C GLU A 135 26.22 -0.26 22.48
N ASN A 136 26.19 -1.55 22.13
CA ASN A 136 27.28 -2.46 22.39
C ASN A 136 28.06 -2.90 21.15
N GLY A 137 27.55 -2.60 19.94
CA GLY A 137 28.09 -3.14 18.70
C GLY A 137 27.92 -4.66 18.60
N GLU A 138 26.88 -5.22 19.26
CA GLU A 138 26.67 -6.65 19.35
C GLU A 138 25.29 -7.08 18.89
N PHE A 139 25.22 -8.25 18.25
CA PHE A 139 23.98 -8.88 17.87
C PHE A 139 24.06 -10.40 17.94
N ILE A 140 22.90 -11.06 17.85
CA ILE A 140 22.78 -12.53 17.85
C ILE A 140 21.96 -12.93 16.63
N ARG A 141 22.41 -13.93 15.85
CA ARG A 141 21.63 -14.48 14.74
C ARG A 141 20.36 -15.16 15.25
N VAL A 142 19.35 -15.23 14.40
CA VAL A 142 18.12 -15.97 14.71
C VAL A 142 18.46 -17.45 14.82
N GLY A 143 18.00 -18.09 15.91
CA GLY A 143 18.31 -19.50 16.21
C GLY A 143 19.71 -19.78 16.80
N SER A 144 20.48 -18.74 17.16
CA SER A 144 21.79 -18.86 17.76
C SER A 144 21.84 -18.26 19.18
N SER A 145 22.73 -18.73 20.00
CA SER A 145 23.10 -18.09 21.29
C SER A 145 24.43 -17.32 21.21
N LYS A 146 25.14 -17.42 20.07
CA LYS A 146 26.47 -16.83 19.91
C LYS A 146 26.37 -15.34 19.64
N VAL A 147 27.00 -14.52 20.49
CA VAL A 147 27.14 -13.07 20.29
C VAL A 147 28.14 -12.80 19.17
N GLN A 148 27.76 -11.93 18.25
CA GLN A 148 28.60 -11.42 17.18
C GLN A 148 28.82 -9.92 17.36
N LYS A 149 29.99 -9.41 16.94
CA LYS A 149 30.32 -7.99 16.99
C LYS A 149 30.29 -7.36 15.63
N THR A 150 29.87 -6.11 15.59
CA THR A 150 29.86 -5.29 14.37
C THR A 150 30.23 -3.85 14.69
N GLU A 151 31.00 -3.24 13.79
CA GLU A 151 31.37 -1.82 13.85
C GLU A 151 30.66 -1.09 12.70
N VAL A 152 29.35 -1.09 12.71
CA VAL A 152 28.55 -0.45 11.65
C VAL A 152 28.07 0.90 12.11
N ARG A 153 28.15 1.92 11.22
CA ARG A 153 27.49 3.20 11.42
C ARG A 153 26.03 3.10 11.00
N VAL A 154 25.11 3.52 11.87
CA VAL A 154 23.67 3.50 11.59
C VAL A 154 23.17 4.91 11.31
N ILE A 155 22.47 5.09 10.19
CA ILE A 155 21.73 6.28 9.84
C ILE A 155 20.27 5.84 9.69
N ALA A 156 19.36 6.45 10.45
CA ALA A 156 17.93 6.13 10.40
C ALA A 156 17.14 7.26 9.74
N ALA A 157 16.07 6.92 9.03
CA ALA A 157 15.14 7.89 8.50
C ALA A 157 13.69 7.52 8.82
N THR A 158 12.84 8.53 8.95
CA THR A 158 11.42 8.36 9.21
C THR A 158 10.59 9.50 8.62
N ASN A 159 9.35 9.19 8.28
CA ASN A 159 8.32 10.13 7.87
C ASN A 159 7.24 10.34 8.96
N VAL A 160 7.28 9.55 10.04
CA VAL A 160 6.33 9.63 11.15
C VAL A 160 6.97 10.33 12.36
N ASP A 161 6.15 10.91 13.22
CA ASP A 161 6.60 11.45 14.49
C ASP A 161 6.88 10.31 15.48
N LEU A 162 8.17 10.04 15.70
CA LEU A 162 8.60 8.98 16.62
C LEU A 162 8.23 9.29 18.08
N LYS A 163 8.07 10.56 18.47
CA LYS A 163 7.63 10.90 19.84
C LYS A 163 6.19 10.46 20.06
N GLU A 164 5.32 10.69 19.08
CA GLU A 164 3.95 10.21 19.10
C GLU A 164 3.91 8.67 19.08
N ALA A 165 4.78 8.02 18.27
CA ALA A 165 4.90 6.56 18.24
C ALA A 165 5.36 5.99 19.59
N VAL A 166 6.26 6.68 20.32
CA VAL A 166 6.66 6.30 21.68
C VAL A 166 5.47 6.39 22.65
N GLN A 167 4.71 7.50 22.61
CA GLN A 167 3.52 7.66 23.46
C GLN A 167 2.46 6.57 23.22
N LYS A 168 2.33 6.12 21.98
CA LYS A 168 1.42 5.02 21.58
C LYS A 168 2.00 3.62 21.84
N GLY A 169 3.20 3.50 22.39
CA GLY A 169 3.87 2.20 22.65
C GLY A 169 4.32 1.46 21.39
N LYS A 170 4.27 2.09 20.21
CA LYS A 170 4.71 1.51 18.94
C LYS A 170 6.22 1.61 18.72
N PHE A 171 6.86 2.54 19.39
CA PHE A 171 8.31 2.75 19.32
C PHE A 171 8.91 2.83 20.72
N ARG A 172 10.10 2.24 20.91
CA ARG A 172 10.76 2.25 22.22
C ARG A 172 11.42 3.60 22.48
N GLU A 173 11.24 4.11 23.67
CA GLU A 173 11.79 5.39 24.11
C GLU A 173 13.32 5.38 24.12
N ASP A 174 13.93 4.28 24.63
CA ASP A 174 15.38 4.12 24.70
C ASP A 174 16.03 4.14 23.31
N LEU A 175 15.42 3.46 22.33
CA LEU A 175 15.89 3.47 20.94
C LEU A 175 15.73 4.87 20.31
N TYR A 176 14.62 5.57 20.59
CA TYR A 176 14.42 6.93 20.10
C TYR A 176 15.57 7.85 20.52
N TYR A 177 15.92 7.89 21.81
CA TYR A 177 17.02 8.73 22.29
C TYR A 177 18.37 8.31 21.71
N ARG A 178 18.60 7.03 21.48
CA ARG A 178 19.86 6.55 20.90
C ARG A 178 20.00 6.91 19.42
N LEU A 179 18.92 6.88 18.65
CA LEU A 179 18.90 7.28 17.24
C LEU A 179 18.93 8.80 17.06
N ASN A 180 18.20 9.53 17.90
CA ASN A 180 18.05 10.97 17.81
C ASN A 180 19.24 11.76 18.40
N THR A 181 20.46 11.23 18.21
CA THR A 181 21.69 11.91 18.69
C THR A 181 21.95 13.18 17.87
N VAL A 182 21.84 13.09 16.54
CA VAL A 182 21.92 14.25 15.64
C VAL A 182 20.71 14.23 14.71
N PRO A 183 19.70 15.09 14.95
CA PRO A 183 18.55 15.20 14.08
C PRO A 183 18.86 16.01 12.83
N ILE A 184 18.42 15.55 11.66
CA ILE A 184 18.41 16.27 10.39
C ILE A 184 16.99 16.35 9.89
N LEU A 185 16.44 17.57 9.83
CA LEU A 185 15.11 17.82 9.27
C LEU A 185 15.22 18.15 7.78
N VAL A 186 14.66 17.30 6.93
CA VAL A 186 14.55 17.51 5.49
C VAL A 186 13.23 18.24 5.22
N PRO A 187 13.25 19.49 4.70
CA PRO A 187 12.03 20.26 4.52
C PRO A 187 11.12 19.65 3.45
N ALA A 188 9.81 19.77 3.65
CA ALA A 188 8.82 19.43 2.66
C ALA A 188 8.96 20.32 1.41
N LEU A 189 8.52 19.82 0.25
CA LEU A 189 8.70 20.53 -1.02
C LEU A 189 7.97 21.90 -1.01
N ARG A 190 6.78 21.99 -0.42
CA ARG A 190 6.03 23.24 -0.25
C ARG A 190 6.77 24.31 0.56
N GLU A 191 7.70 23.92 1.42
CA GLU A 191 8.52 24.83 2.25
C GLU A 191 9.78 25.33 1.52
N ARG A 192 10.04 24.79 0.33
CA ARG A 192 11.25 25.13 -0.48
C ARG A 192 11.02 26.26 -1.48
N GLY A 193 9.77 26.75 -1.62
CA GLY A 193 9.45 27.88 -2.50
C GLY A 193 9.87 27.64 -3.96
N ASN A 194 10.75 28.51 -4.48
CA ASN A 194 11.17 28.46 -5.89
C ASN A 194 11.92 27.17 -6.29
N ASP A 195 12.34 26.33 -5.34
CA ASP A 195 12.96 25.04 -5.65
C ASP A 195 12.02 24.12 -6.44
N ILE A 196 10.69 24.31 -6.28
CA ILE A 196 9.67 23.57 -7.03
C ILE A 196 9.85 23.74 -8.55
N LEU A 197 10.03 25.00 -8.99
CA LEU A 197 10.21 25.31 -10.40
C LEU A 197 11.55 24.80 -10.94
N LEU A 198 12.60 24.89 -10.11
CA LEU A 198 13.91 24.33 -10.49
C LEU A 198 13.87 22.83 -10.68
N LEU A 199 13.18 22.12 -9.78
CA LEU A 199 12.97 20.66 -9.87
C LEU A 199 12.13 20.30 -11.09
N PHE A 200 11.04 21.04 -11.35
CA PHE A 200 10.22 20.82 -12.55
C PHE A 200 11.06 20.93 -13.83
N LYS A 201 11.82 22.04 -13.99
CA LYS A 201 12.68 22.26 -15.16
C LYS A 201 13.73 21.16 -15.31
N LYS A 202 14.33 20.72 -14.21
CA LYS A 202 15.30 19.61 -14.24
C LYS A 202 14.65 18.30 -14.68
N PHE A 203 13.54 17.89 -14.08
CA PHE A 203 12.87 16.64 -14.46
C PHE A 203 12.37 16.66 -15.90
N ALA A 204 11.83 17.79 -16.36
CA ALA A 204 11.44 17.97 -17.76
C ALA A 204 12.62 17.83 -18.73
N THR A 205 13.79 18.38 -18.36
CA THR A 205 15.03 18.28 -19.16
C THR A 205 15.55 16.86 -19.14
N ASP A 206 15.64 16.22 -17.97
CA ASP A 206 16.12 14.83 -17.84
C ASP A 206 15.27 13.85 -18.63
N PHE A 207 13.95 14.05 -18.62
CA PHE A 207 13.03 13.26 -19.43
C PHE A 207 13.27 13.48 -20.94
N ALA A 208 13.40 14.75 -21.34
CA ALA A 208 13.64 15.11 -22.74
C ALA A 208 14.96 14.53 -23.28
N GLU A 209 16.03 14.56 -22.50
CA GLU A 209 17.31 13.94 -22.84
C GLU A 209 17.21 12.41 -22.94
N SER A 210 16.52 11.76 -21.99
CA SER A 210 16.38 10.30 -21.95
C SER A 210 15.57 9.75 -23.12
N TYR A 211 14.56 10.48 -23.58
CA TYR A 211 13.64 10.06 -24.64
C TYR A 211 13.82 10.80 -25.97
N HIS A 212 14.88 11.62 -26.08
CA HIS A 212 15.19 12.41 -27.29
C HIS A 212 14.03 13.29 -27.76
N THR A 213 13.32 13.89 -26.79
CA THR A 213 12.18 14.80 -27.04
C THR A 213 12.56 16.23 -26.65
N LYS A 214 11.66 17.18 -26.91
CA LYS A 214 11.83 18.55 -26.40
C LYS A 214 11.27 18.63 -24.97
N PRO A 215 11.94 19.35 -24.04
CA PRO A 215 11.38 19.53 -22.69
C PRO A 215 10.08 20.31 -22.70
N VAL A 216 9.24 20.07 -21.71
CA VAL A 216 8.01 20.82 -21.47
C VAL A 216 8.30 22.08 -20.65
N TYR A 217 7.56 23.15 -20.92
CA TYR A 217 7.65 24.44 -20.23
C TYR A 217 6.28 24.81 -19.65
N LEU A 218 6.30 25.48 -18.50
CA LEU A 218 5.08 26.02 -17.90
C LEU A 218 4.88 27.47 -18.34
N GLU A 219 3.66 27.86 -18.60
CA GLU A 219 3.27 29.25 -18.71
C GLU A 219 3.28 29.93 -17.32
N PRO A 220 3.42 31.26 -17.23
CA PRO A 220 3.54 31.97 -15.95
C PRO A 220 2.39 31.66 -14.97
N GLU A 221 1.17 31.54 -15.45
CA GLU A 221 -0.01 31.20 -14.64
C GLU A 221 0.05 29.75 -14.12
N ALA A 222 0.59 28.83 -14.91
CA ALA A 222 0.82 27.44 -14.50
C ALA A 222 1.98 27.34 -13.47
N GLU A 223 3.04 28.16 -13.60
CA GLU A 223 4.11 28.24 -12.59
C GLU A 223 3.56 28.67 -11.23
N GLU A 224 2.67 29.66 -11.18
CA GLU A 224 2.03 30.10 -9.94
C GLU A 224 1.14 29.02 -9.32
N LEU A 225 0.39 28.29 -10.14
CA LEU A 225 -0.43 27.16 -9.69
C LEU A 225 0.44 26.07 -9.06
N LEU A 226 1.54 25.71 -9.74
CA LEU A 226 2.47 24.69 -9.27
C LEU A 226 3.09 25.06 -7.92
N MET A 227 3.48 26.34 -7.73
CA MET A 227 4.05 26.81 -6.47
C MET A 227 3.06 26.79 -5.29
N LYS A 228 1.76 26.93 -5.55
CA LYS A 228 0.71 26.92 -4.53
C LYS A 228 0.25 25.49 -4.18
N PHE A 229 0.62 24.50 -4.97
CA PHE A 229 0.20 23.12 -4.73
C PHE A 229 0.94 22.49 -3.52
N PRO A 230 0.25 21.78 -2.61
CA PRO A 230 0.82 21.32 -1.34
C PRO A 230 1.81 20.15 -1.46
N PHE A 231 1.82 19.40 -2.56
CA PHE A 231 2.69 18.25 -2.80
C PHE A 231 2.80 17.26 -1.63
N PRO A 232 1.73 16.56 -1.22
CA PRO A 232 1.81 15.58 -0.13
C PRO A 232 2.81 14.44 -0.39
N GLY A 233 3.08 14.11 -1.65
CA GLY A 233 4.12 13.15 -2.06
C GLY A 233 5.46 13.79 -2.43
N ASN A 234 5.64 15.09 -2.15
CA ASN A 234 6.88 15.84 -2.31
C ASN A 234 7.54 15.67 -3.70
N ILE A 235 8.87 15.49 -3.74
CA ILE A 235 9.65 15.36 -4.98
C ILE A 235 9.21 14.17 -5.81
N ARG A 236 8.83 13.05 -5.17
CA ARG A 236 8.36 11.85 -5.88
C ARG A 236 7.07 12.15 -6.65
N GLN A 237 6.15 12.88 -6.06
CA GLN A 237 4.91 13.28 -6.71
C GLN A 237 5.17 14.29 -7.85
N LEU A 238 6.00 15.30 -7.60
CA LEU A 238 6.37 16.28 -8.64
C LEU A 238 7.00 15.58 -9.83
N LYS A 239 7.95 14.67 -9.59
CA LYS A 239 8.59 13.90 -10.67
C LYS A 239 7.58 13.13 -11.52
N ASN A 240 6.66 12.39 -10.88
CA ASN A 240 5.62 11.64 -11.58
C ASN A 240 4.73 12.56 -12.43
N ILE A 241 4.32 13.73 -11.91
CA ILE A 241 3.52 14.70 -12.65
C ILE A 241 4.29 15.21 -13.88
N VAL A 242 5.57 15.56 -13.71
CA VAL A 242 6.39 16.05 -14.83
C VAL A 242 6.58 14.98 -15.90
N GLU A 243 6.85 13.74 -15.51
CA GLU A 243 6.97 12.61 -16.44
C GLU A 243 5.67 12.37 -17.18
N GLN A 244 4.52 12.40 -16.48
CA GLN A 244 3.19 12.23 -17.07
C GLN A 244 2.90 13.32 -18.10
N ILE A 245 3.11 14.59 -17.77
CA ILE A 245 2.94 15.71 -18.68
C ILE A 245 3.89 15.56 -19.89
N SER A 246 5.14 15.19 -19.65
CA SER A 246 6.13 15.05 -20.71
C SER A 246 5.81 13.93 -21.71
N VAL A 247 5.08 12.89 -21.27
CA VAL A 247 4.63 11.79 -22.15
C VAL A 247 3.36 12.19 -22.92
N LEU A 248 2.38 12.79 -22.25
CA LEU A 248 1.04 12.95 -22.78
C LEU A 248 0.85 14.25 -23.59
N GLU A 249 1.59 15.33 -23.26
CA GLU A 249 1.44 16.60 -23.93
C GLU A 249 2.31 16.70 -25.17
N MET A 250 1.64 16.77 -26.32
CA MET A 250 2.30 17.03 -27.63
C MET A 250 2.79 18.48 -27.74
N GLU A 251 1.99 19.42 -27.25
CA GLU A 251 2.37 20.82 -27.12
C GLU A 251 3.26 20.98 -25.91
N ARG A 252 4.46 21.51 -26.15
CA ARG A 252 5.48 21.62 -25.09
C ARG A 252 5.26 22.75 -24.11
N ASN A 253 4.31 23.65 -24.40
CA ASN A 253 3.86 24.71 -23.49
C ASN A 253 2.62 24.24 -22.73
N VAL A 254 2.71 24.18 -21.42
CA VAL A 254 1.66 23.72 -20.52
C VAL A 254 0.96 24.91 -19.91
N SER A 255 -0.30 25.12 -20.27
CA SER A 255 -1.16 26.18 -19.73
C SER A 255 -1.68 25.80 -18.33
N TYR A 256 -2.30 26.78 -17.66
CA TYR A 256 -2.94 26.61 -16.36
C TYR A 256 -3.98 25.47 -16.38
N GLU A 257 -4.86 25.43 -17.37
CA GLU A 257 -5.92 24.43 -17.47
C GLU A 257 -5.36 23.02 -17.65
N LYS A 258 -4.35 22.86 -18.50
CA LYS A 258 -3.67 21.59 -18.71
C LYS A 258 -3.00 21.13 -17.43
N LEU A 259 -2.23 21.99 -16.75
CA LEU A 259 -1.58 21.61 -15.49
C LEU A 259 -2.61 21.21 -14.44
N LEU A 260 -3.74 21.93 -14.33
CA LEU A 260 -4.81 21.62 -13.39
C LEU A 260 -5.39 20.22 -13.61
N SER A 261 -5.45 19.74 -14.84
CA SER A 261 -5.94 18.38 -15.15
C SER A 261 -5.00 17.26 -14.67
N TYR A 262 -3.70 17.54 -14.54
CA TYR A 262 -2.69 16.59 -14.04
C TYR A 262 -2.49 16.64 -12.53
N LEU A 263 -2.88 17.76 -11.91
CA LEU A 263 -2.80 17.84 -10.45
C LEU A 263 -3.92 17.00 -9.83
N PRO A 264 -3.61 16.11 -8.88
CA PRO A 264 -4.66 15.39 -8.16
C PRO A 264 -5.60 16.40 -7.52
N LYS A 265 -6.89 16.25 -7.79
CA LYS A 265 -7.91 17.04 -7.09
C LYS A 265 -7.67 16.80 -5.60
N THR A 266 -7.29 17.83 -4.90
CA THR A 266 -7.20 17.77 -3.44
C THR A 266 -8.65 17.54 -2.98
N GLU A 267 -9.00 16.33 -2.64
CA GLU A 267 -10.26 16.00 -1.96
C GLU A 267 -10.19 16.58 -0.54
N SER A 268 -10.09 17.90 -0.48
CA SER A 268 -10.20 18.65 0.77
C SER A 268 -11.66 18.97 1.07
N GLN A 269 -12.58 18.06 0.77
CA GLN A 269 -13.95 18.10 1.25
C GLN A 269 -14.63 16.74 1.06
N LEU A 270 -14.05 15.70 1.61
CA LEU A 270 -14.94 14.78 2.29
C LEU A 270 -15.51 15.59 3.45
N PRO A 271 -16.85 15.67 3.62
CA PRO A 271 -17.41 16.24 4.83
C PRO A 271 -16.68 15.54 5.97
N ALA A 272 -16.01 16.31 6.81
CA ALA A 272 -15.47 15.78 8.06
C ALA A 272 -16.69 15.17 8.78
N LEU A 273 -16.82 13.87 8.71
CA LEU A 273 -17.69 13.15 9.61
C LEU A 273 -17.22 13.59 10.99
N TYR A 274 -18.03 14.41 11.61
CA TYR A 274 -17.85 15.00 12.92
C TYR A 274 -17.53 13.87 13.90
N ARG A 275 -16.25 13.56 14.06
CA ARG A 275 -15.76 12.66 15.10
C ARG A 275 -15.81 13.42 16.42
N GLN A 276 -17.01 13.47 16.98
CA GLN A 276 -17.18 13.75 18.39
C GLN A 276 -16.65 12.52 19.14
N GLY A 277 -15.64 12.75 19.96
CA GLY A 277 -14.81 11.76 20.58
C GLY A 277 -15.55 10.61 21.22
N LYS A 278 -15.04 9.42 20.93
CA LYS A 278 -14.88 8.29 21.86
C LYS A 278 -14.13 7.16 21.14
N GLU A 279 -13.06 6.74 21.80
CA GLU A 279 -12.42 5.42 21.74
C GLU A 279 -12.07 4.84 20.36
N GLU A 280 -10.75 4.69 20.15
CA GLU A 280 -10.12 4.03 19.03
C GLU A 280 -10.54 2.55 18.95
N ASP A 281 -11.53 2.26 18.10
CA ASP A 281 -11.69 0.93 17.54
C ASP A 281 -11.02 0.91 16.16
N ASN A 282 -9.91 0.22 16.09
CA ASN A 282 -9.26 -0.17 14.83
C ASN A 282 -10.19 -1.12 14.07
N PHE A 283 -11.15 -0.56 13.32
CA PHE A 283 -11.94 -1.35 12.39
C PHE A 283 -11.03 -1.81 11.26
N SER A 284 -10.69 -3.09 11.27
CA SER A 284 -10.10 -3.78 10.14
C SER A 284 -11.01 -3.65 8.91
N GLU A 285 -10.44 -3.60 7.68
CA GLU A 285 -11.22 -3.64 6.43
C GLU A 285 -12.25 -4.78 6.42
N ARG A 286 -11.97 -5.87 7.13
CA ARG A 286 -12.90 -6.99 7.37
C ARG A 286 -14.13 -6.59 8.19
N ASP A 287 -13.96 -5.75 9.21
CA ASP A 287 -15.08 -5.32 10.07
C ASP A 287 -16.02 -4.39 9.31
N ILE A 288 -15.49 -3.55 8.43
CA ILE A 288 -16.27 -2.71 7.52
C ILE A 288 -17.05 -3.60 6.53
N LEU A 289 -16.41 -4.62 5.97
CA LEU A 289 -17.04 -5.56 5.06
C LEU A 289 -18.15 -6.36 5.77
N TYR A 290 -17.91 -6.83 6.98
CA TYR A 290 -18.92 -7.52 7.78
C TYR A 290 -20.09 -6.61 8.13
N LYS A 291 -19.84 -5.36 8.48
CA LYS A 291 -20.90 -4.40 8.76
C LYS A 291 -21.79 -4.17 7.54
N VAL A 292 -21.19 -3.93 6.36
CA VAL A 292 -21.94 -3.80 5.10
C VAL A 292 -22.74 -5.06 4.78
N LEU A 293 -22.18 -6.24 4.99
CA LEU A 293 -22.88 -7.51 4.78
C LEU A 293 -24.04 -7.71 5.77
N PHE A 294 -23.90 -7.29 7.03
CA PHE A 294 -24.98 -7.33 8.02
C PHE A 294 -26.10 -6.36 7.66
N ASP A 295 -25.75 -5.12 7.29
CA ASP A 295 -26.72 -4.11 6.86
C ASP A 295 -27.50 -4.60 5.63
N MET A 296 -26.82 -5.12 4.61
CA MET A 296 -27.48 -5.73 3.43
C MET A 296 -28.37 -6.91 3.78
N ARG A 297 -28.00 -7.73 4.77
CA ARG A 297 -28.83 -8.86 5.23
C ARG A 297 -30.08 -8.38 5.96
N GLU A 298 -29.99 -7.31 6.72
CA GLU A 298 -31.12 -6.68 7.42
C GLU A 298 -32.10 -6.09 6.41
N ASP A 299 -31.60 -5.31 5.44
CA ASP A 299 -32.38 -4.75 4.31
C ASP A 299 -33.09 -5.83 3.50
N MET A 300 -32.41 -6.94 3.18
CA MET A 300 -32.99 -8.07 2.48
C MET A 300 -34.11 -8.76 3.31
N THR A 301 -33.95 -8.79 4.62
CA THR A 301 -34.95 -9.39 5.53
C THR A 301 -36.18 -8.51 5.64
N GLU A 302 -35.99 -7.20 5.69
CA GLU A 302 -37.10 -6.23 5.67
C GLU A 302 -37.82 -6.22 4.33
N MET A 303 -37.09 -6.28 3.22
CA MET A 303 -37.68 -6.38 1.88
C MET A 303 -38.51 -7.66 1.72
N LYS A 304 -38.06 -8.81 2.24
CA LYS A 304 -38.84 -10.05 2.28
C LYS A 304 -40.12 -9.92 3.10
N LYS A 305 -40.08 -9.24 4.27
CA LYS A 305 -41.28 -8.97 5.08
C LYS A 305 -42.28 -8.09 4.32
N LEU A 306 -41.78 -7.06 3.64
CA LEU A 306 -42.59 -6.14 2.84
C LEU A 306 -43.29 -6.88 1.67
N ILE A 307 -42.58 -7.74 0.98
CA ILE A 307 -43.13 -8.57 -0.10
C ILE A 307 -44.18 -9.54 0.46
N LEU A 308 -43.95 -10.16 1.61
CA LEU A 308 -44.92 -11.04 2.26
C LEU A 308 -46.17 -10.29 2.72
N GLN A 309 -46.07 -9.05 3.19
CA GLN A 309 -47.19 -8.18 3.54
C GLN A 309 -48.02 -7.78 2.31
N LEU A 310 -47.35 -7.44 1.20
CA LEU A 310 -48.00 -7.15 -0.09
C LEU A 310 -48.76 -8.36 -0.64
N LEU A 311 -48.17 -9.53 -0.56
CA LEU A 311 -48.79 -10.81 -1.00
C LEU A 311 -50.00 -11.21 -0.14
N LYS A 312 -50.03 -10.84 1.14
CA LYS A 312 -51.15 -11.11 2.04
C LYS A 312 -52.31 -10.15 1.90
N GLY A 313 -52.22 -9.08 1.10
CA GLY A 313 -53.32 -8.23 0.69
C GLY A 313 -54.01 -7.43 1.82
N LYS A 314 -53.32 -7.15 2.96
CA LYS A 314 -53.92 -6.60 4.15
C LYS A 314 -53.46 -5.19 4.54
N SER A 315 -52.64 -4.50 3.74
CA SER A 315 -52.15 -3.19 4.17
C SER A 315 -52.33 -2.13 3.10
N SER A 316 -52.81 -0.95 3.52
CA SER A 316 -52.95 0.23 2.67
C SER A 316 -51.55 0.79 2.36
N ARG A 317 -51.37 1.39 1.19
CA ARG A 317 -50.08 1.96 0.72
C ARG A 317 -49.49 3.01 1.70
N SER A 318 -50.34 3.71 2.46
CA SER A 318 -49.93 4.70 3.46
C SER A 318 -49.33 4.09 4.73
N ASP A 319 -49.79 2.89 5.13
CA ASP A 319 -49.31 2.23 6.34
C ASP A 319 -47.93 1.57 6.13
N LEU A 320 -47.67 1.09 4.93
CA LEU A 320 -46.37 0.48 4.52
C LEU A 320 -45.24 1.53 4.45
N LEU A 321 -45.57 2.76 4.04
CA LEU A 321 -44.55 3.84 3.97
C LEU A 321 -44.24 4.41 5.36
N GLN A 322 -45.13 4.32 6.32
CA GLN A 322 -44.84 4.77 7.71
C GLN A 322 -44.03 3.73 8.49
N GLU A 323 -44.27 2.44 8.27
CA GLU A 323 -43.60 1.38 9.01
C GLU A 323 -42.17 1.05 8.48
N HIS A 324 -41.88 1.35 7.21
CA HIS A 324 -40.61 1.03 6.56
C HIS A 324 -39.92 2.25 5.87
N GLY A 325 -40.15 3.44 6.42
CA GLY A 325 -39.63 4.71 5.87
C GLY A 325 -38.10 4.77 5.73
N SER A 326 -37.36 3.97 6.53
CA SER A 326 -35.89 3.89 6.45
C SER A 326 -35.36 3.29 5.14
N LEU A 327 -36.10 2.38 4.52
CA LEU A 327 -35.69 1.73 3.26
C LEU A 327 -35.84 2.64 2.01
N PHE A 328 -36.55 3.76 2.13
CA PHE A 328 -36.86 4.65 1.02
C PHE A 328 -36.10 5.98 1.06
N ASN A 329 -35.35 6.26 2.14
CA ASN A 329 -34.63 7.53 2.33
C ASN A 329 -33.41 7.71 1.42
N ASP A 330 -32.86 6.65 0.84
CA ASP A 330 -31.65 6.69 0.01
C ASP A 330 -31.91 6.51 -1.50
N ILE A 331 -33.19 6.53 -1.93
CA ILE A 331 -33.53 6.46 -3.35
C ILE A 331 -33.64 7.88 -3.89
N PRO A 332 -32.75 8.32 -4.83
CA PRO A 332 -32.92 9.62 -5.47
C PRO A 332 -34.22 9.62 -6.28
N GLU A 333 -35.04 10.64 -6.09
CA GLU A 333 -36.29 10.86 -6.84
C GLU A 333 -35.98 10.87 -8.35
N MET A 334 -36.41 9.84 -9.05
CA MET A 334 -36.46 9.87 -10.51
C MET A 334 -37.68 10.69 -10.94
N PRO A 335 -37.52 11.71 -11.81
CA PRO A 335 -38.65 12.49 -12.30
C PRO A 335 -39.55 11.62 -13.15
N VAL A 336 -40.80 11.51 -12.74
CA VAL A 336 -41.86 10.92 -13.56
C VAL A 336 -42.28 11.95 -14.61
N PRO A 337 -42.27 11.67 -15.91
CA PRO A 337 -42.75 12.59 -16.92
C PRO A 337 -44.29 12.58 -16.96
N GLY A 338 -44.90 13.73 -16.72
CA GLY A 338 -46.20 14.13 -17.24
C GLY A 338 -47.43 13.75 -16.43
N ALA A 339 -47.95 14.71 -15.68
CA ALA A 339 -49.40 14.82 -15.44
C ALA A 339 -49.76 16.28 -15.49
N ASP A 340 -50.29 16.69 -16.69
CA ASP A 340 -51.05 17.92 -16.84
C ASP A 340 -52.53 17.66 -16.55
N ASP A 341 -53.12 18.66 -15.92
CA ASP A 341 -54.51 18.77 -15.54
C ASP A 341 -55.48 18.47 -16.67
N GLN A 342 -56.59 17.75 -16.42
CA GLN A 342 -57.96 18.26 -16.68
C GLN A 342 -59.01 17.33 -16.12
N GLN A 343 -60.00 17.97 -15.53
CA GLN A 343 -61.24 17.47 -14.99
C GLN A 343 -62.14 16.82 -16.05
N ASN A 344 -62.90 15.87 -15.63
CA ASN A 344 -64.33 15.58 -15.85
C ASN A 344 -64.64 14.17 -16.38
N ASP A 345 -65.42 13.55 -15.57
CA ASP A 345 -66.69 12.85 -15.81
C ASP A 345 -66.77 11.49 -16.53
N SER A 346 -67.45 10.60 -15.83
CA SER A 346 -68.29 9.48 -16.31
C SER A 346 -67.67 8.21 -16.90
N SER A 347 -67.88 7.16 -16.15
CA SER A 347 -68.43 5.85 -16.53
C SER A 347 -67.71 4.94 -17.53
N GLU A 348 -67.74 3.67 -17.15
CA GLU A 348 -67.66 2.43 -17.93
C GLU A 348 -66.29 1.77 -18.16
N SER A 349 -66.19 0.71 -17.39
CA SER A 349 -65.71 -0.62 -17.80
C SER A 349 -64.68 -0.72 -18.93
N SER A 350 -63.49 -1.18 -18.59
CA SER A 350 -62.71 -2.03 -19.48
C SER A 350 -61.75 -2.93 -18.72
N ARG A 351 -61.96 -4.21 -18.82
CA ARG A 351 -61.14 -5.33 -18.37
C ARG A 351 -59.73 -5.28 -18.96
N PRO A 352 -58.66 -5.72 -18.25
CA PRO A 352 -57.40 -5.95 -18.88
C PRO A 352 -57.41 -7.23 -19.71
N LEU A 353 -56.87 -7.14 -20.91
CA LEU A 353 -56.67 -8.23 -21.85
C LEU A 353 -55.74 -9.30 -21.27
N LEU A 354 -56.24 -10.52 -21.24
CA LEU A 354 -55.50 -11.77 -21.10
C LEU A 354 -54.57 -11.91 -22.31
N LEU A 355 -53.32 -12.21 -22.05
CA LEU A 355 -52.45 -12.92 -22.96
C LEU A 355 -52.64 -14.41 -22.72
N GLU A 356 -53.43 -15.01 -23.61
CA GLU A 356 -53.52 -16.45 -23.81
C GLU A 356 -52.33 -16.93 -24.64
N HIS A 357 -51.96 -18.16 -24.34
CA HIS A 357 -51.13 -19.11 -25.08
C HIS A 357 -49.64 -19.16 -24.70
N LEU A 358 -49.34 -20.13 -23.86
CA LEU A 358 -48.32 -21.13 -24.15
C LEU A 358 -48.74 -22.45 -23.50
N GLU A 359 -48.68 -23.46 -24.29
CA GLU A 359 -49.21 -24.83 -24.19
C GLU A 359 -48.67 -25.64 -23.00
N GLU A 360 -49.53 -26.49 -22.49
CA GLU A 360 -49.28 -27.54 -21.51
C GLU A 360 -48.36 -28.61 -22.07
N GLU A 361 -47.37 -29.06 -21.30
CA GLU A 361 -46.85 -30.44 -21.32
C GLU A 361 -46.46 -30.89 -19.89
N PRO A 362 -46.33 -32.20 -19.59
CA PRO A 362 -47.19 -32.83 -18.58
C PRO A 362 -46.46 -33.02 -17.21
N LYS A 363 -47.29 -33.13 -16.19
CA LYS A 363 -46.93 -33.47 -14.80
C LYS A 363 -46.20 -34.82 -14.73
N ALA A 364 -44.98 -34.81 -14.17
CA ALA A 364 -44.36 -35.95 -13.53
C ALA A 364 -44.47 -35.79 -12.02
N GLU A 365 -45.21 -36.67 -11.39
CA GLU A 365 -45.28 -36.86 -9.95
C GLU A 365 -43.91 -37.32 -9.45
N TYR A 366 -43.32 -36.56 -8.52
CA TYR A 366 -42.24 -37.07 -7.66
C TYR A 366 -42.73 -37.02 -6.22
N GLU A 367 -42.94 -38.19 -5.65
CA GLU A 367 -43.11 -38.42 -4.23
C GLU A 367 -41.87 -37.89 -3.48
N GLU A 368 -42.09 -36.97 -2.56
CA GLU A 368 -41.08 -36.59 -1.55
C GLU A 368 -40.95 -37.72 -0.53
N VAL A 369 -39.90 -38.52 -0.68
CA VAL A 369 -39.41 -39.36 0.41
C VAL A 369 -38.43 -38.51 1.23
N ILE A 370 -38.88 -38.09 2.40
CA ILE A 370 -38.02 -37.48 3.43
C ILE A 370 -37.28 -38.63 4.11
N GLU A 371 -36.06 -38.89 3.71
CA GLU A 371 -35.14 -39.73 4.49
C GLU A 371 -34.31 -38.79 5.42
N ASP A 372 -34.46 -39.04 6.71
CA ASP A 372 -33.59 -38.51 7.77
C ASP A 372 -32.16 -38.99 7.52
N VAL A 373 -31.27 -38.09 7.18
CA VAL A 373 -29.82 -38.35 7.10
C VAL A 373 -29.18 -37.90 8.43
N PRO A 374 -28.51 -38.80 9.16
CA PRO A 374 -27.84 -38.46 10.40
C PRO A 374 -26.67 -37.54 10.12
N HIS A 375 -26.55 -36.48 10.92
CA HIS A 375 -25.39 -35.58 10.93
C HIS A 375 -24.14 -36.35 11.36
N THR A 376 -23.35 -36.78 10.40
CA THR A 376 -21.93 -37.09 10.61
C THR A 376 -21.13 -35.82 10.53
N TYR A 377 -20.44 -35.49 11.62
CA TYR A 377 -19.42 -34.48 11.67
C TYR A 377 -18.32 -34.87 10.69
N GLU A 378 -18.23 -34.17 9.54
CA GLU A 378 -17.05 -34.27 8.69
C GLU A 378 -15.96 -33.40 9.28
N GLU A 379 -14.87 -34.09 9.57
CA GLU A 379 -13.58 -33.53 10.02
C GLU A 379 -13.08 -32.45 9.07
N ASP A 380 -12.43 -31.44 9.65
CA ASP A 380 -11.71 -30.36 9.03
C ASP A 380 -11.13 -30.70 7.65
N GLU A 381 -11.73 -30.17 6.58
CA GLU A 381 -11.04 -30.02 5.30
C GLU A 381 -9.86 -29.08 5.50
N SER A 382 -8.71 -29.64 5.87
CA SER A 382 -7.46 -28.94 5.85
C SER A 382 -7.26 -28.38 4.43
N LEU A 383 -7.24 -27.06 4.29
CA LEU A 383 -6.95 -26.31 3.07
C LEU A 383 -5.47 -26.50 2.66
N SER A 384 -4.98 -27.75 2.62
CA SER A 384 -3.63 -28.07 2.18
C SER A 384 -3.54 -27.88 0.68
N LEU A 385 -2.86 -26.81 0.28
CA LEU A 385 -2.57 -26.50 -1.13
C LEU A 385 -1.98 -27.72 -1.86
N ALA A 386 -1.18 -28.51 -1.14
CA ALA A 386 -0.56 -29.74 -1.63
C ALA A 386 -1.58 -30.83 -2.00
N LYS A 387 -2.65 -31.02 -1.21
CA LYS A 387 -3.72 -31.98 -1.53
C LYS A 387 -4.48 -31.57 -2.79
N LYS A 388 -4.87 -30.31 -2.89
CA LYS A 388 -5.56 -29.77 -4.09
C LYS A 388 -4.68 -29.84 -5.34
N GLU A 389 -3.39 -29.58 -5.21
CA GLU A 389 -2.45 -29.69 -6.31
C GLU A 389 -2.29 -31.13 -6.78
N LYS A 390 -2.20 -32.11 -5.86
CA LYS A 390 -2.17 -33.55 -6.16
C LYS A 390 -3.41 -33.96 -6.92
N GLU A 391 -4.61 -33.58 -6.48
CA GLU A 391 -5.88 -33.89 -7.15
C GLU A 391 -5.96 -33.29 -8.55
N MET A 392 -5.51 -32.04 -8.75
CA MET A 392 -5.48 -31.40 -10.07
C MET A 392 -4.52 -32.14 -11.02
N ILE A 393 -3.38 -32.60 -10.56
CA ILE A 393 -2.44 -33.37 -11.37
C ILE A 393 -3.05 -34.72 -11.78
N ILE A 394 -3.69 -35.43 -10.85
CA ILE A 394 -4.37 -36.70 -11.14
C ILE A 394 -5.49 -36.50 -12.16
N LYS A 395 -6.35 -35.49 -11.99
CA LYS A 395 -7.43 -35.18 -12.94
C LYS A 395 -6.90 -34.84 -14.33
N ALA A 396 -5.81 -34.06 -14.41
CA ALA A 396 -5.20 -33.71 -15.70
C ALA A 396 -4.58 -34.93 -16.40
N LEU A 397 -3.96 -35.85 -15.67
CA LEU A 397 -3.43 -37.10 -16.23
C LEU A 397 -4.52 -38.02 -16.73
N GLN A 398 -5.60 -38.21 -15.97
CA GLN A 398 -6.78 -39.02 -16.37
C GLN A 398 -7.45 -38.46 -17.62
N LYS A 399 -7.70 -37.13 -17.66
CA LYS A 399 -8.28 -36.44 -18.82
C LYS A 399 -7.46 -36.65 -20.10
N ASN A 400 -6.14 -36.66 -19.99
CA ASN A 400 -5.21 -36.78 -21.12
C ASN A 400 -4.71 -38.23 -21.34
N LYS A 401 -5.38 -39.24 -20.82
CA LYS A 401 -5.02 -40.66 -20.97
C LYS A 401 -3.55 -40.92 -20.63
N ASN A 402 -3.08 -40.39 -19.51
CA ASN A 402 -1.71 -40.45 -18.97
C ASN A 402 -0.61 -39.87 -19.90
N LYS A 403 -0.99 -39.10 -20.94
CA LYS A 403 0.01 -38.40 -21.80
C LYS A 403 0.51 -37.14 -21.12
N ARG A 404 1.69 -37.22 -20.49
CA ARG A 404 2.32 -36.14 -19.67
C ARG A 404 2.43 -34.81 -20.38
N LYS A 405 2.78 -34.81 -21.66
CA LYS A 405 2.94 -33.59 -22.48
C LYS A 405 1.64 -32.76 -22.57
N TYR A 406 0.49 -33.43 -22.74
CA TYR A 406 -0.81 -32.76 -22.82
C TYR A 406 -1.34 -32.38 -21.45
N ALA A 407 -1.13 -33.22 -20.42
CA ALA A 407 -1.46 -32.89 -19.03
C ALA A 407 -0.67 -31.67 -18.50
N ALA A 408 0.61 -31.55 -18.85
CA ALA A 408 1.43 -30.39 -18.52
C ALA A 408 0.90 -29.10 -19.18
N LYS A 409 0.45 -29.19 -20.43
CA LYS A 409 -0.16 -28.07 -21.15
C LYS A 409 -1.48 -27.65 -20.55
N ASP A 410 -2.35 -28.59 -20.15
CA ASP A 410 -3.63 -28.30 -19.48
C ASP A 410 -3.44 -27.65 -18.11
N LEU A 411 -2.36 -28.00 -17.39
CA LEU A 411 -2.01 -27.43 -16.08
C LEU A 411 -1.19 -26.12 -16.19
N GLY A 412 -0.82 -25.69 -17.39
CA GLY A 412 0.00 -24.48 -17.61
C GLY A 412 1.44 -24.58 -17.08
N ILE A 413 1.99 -25.81 -16.90
CA ILE A 413 3.33 -26.03 -16.37
C ILE A 413 4.22 -26.77 -17.39
N SER A 414 5.56 -26.70 -17.19
CA SER A 414 6.47 -27.44 -18.04
C SER A 414 6.38 -28.96 -17.78
N GLU A 415 6.65 -29.78 -18.82
CA GLU A 415 6.68 -31.23 -18.68
C GLU A 415 7.68 -31.72 -17.61
N ARG A 416 8.81 -31.02 -17.48
CA ARG A 416 9.83 -31.28 -16.45
C ARG A 416 9.30 -30.99 -15.03
N THR A 417 8.52 -29.92 -14.90
CA THR A 417 7.89 -29.56 -13.62
C THR A 417 6.82 -30.58 -13.23
N LEU A 418 5.99 -31.02 -14.18
CA LEU A 418 4.99 -32.06 -13.97
C LEU A 418 5.64 -33.39 -13.54
N TYR A 419 6.74 -33.79 -14.20
CA TYR A 419 7.48 -35.01 -13.84
C TYR A 419 8.01 -34.96 -12.40
N ARG A 420 8.59 -33.81 -12.00
CA ARG A 420 9.09 -33.61 -10.63
C ARG A 420 7.96 -33.71 -9.59
N LYS A 421 6.78 -33.14 -9.91
CA LYS A 421 5.61 -33.16 -9.01
C LYS A 421 4.96 -34.55 -8.91
N ILE A 422 4.88 -35.29 -10.01
CA ILE A 422 4.43 -36.71 -10.02
C ILE A 422 5.32 -37.53 -9.08
N LYS A 423 6.64 -37.35 -9.16
CA LYS A 423 7.57 -38.05 -8.28
C LYS A 423 7.49 -37.59 -6.83
N GLN A 424 7.25 -36.31 -6.60
CA GLN A 424 7.12 -35.71 -5.24
C GLN A 424 5.86 -36.18 -4.51
N TYR A 425 4.77 -36.37 -5.24
CA TYR A 425 3.47 -36.79 -4.67
C TYR A 425 3.23 -38.30 -4.77
N GLU A 426 4.22 -39.07 -5.22
CA GLU A 426 4.16 -40.53 -5.39
C GLU A 426 2.87 -40.96 -6.12
N ILE A 427 2.57 -40.30 -7.24
CA ILE A 427 1.41 -40.63 -8.06
C ILE A 427 1.81 -41.81 -8.96
N ASP A 428 1.43 -43.03 -8.53
CA ASP A 428 1.68 -44.23 -9.30
C ASP A 428 0.91 -44.20 -10.63
N ASN A 429 1.63 -44.58 -11.71
CA ASN A 429 1.00 -44.78 -13.01
C ASN A 429 0.33 -46.15 -13.01
N GLU A 430 -0.90 -46.26 -12.64
CA GLU A 430 -1.75 -47.37 -13.10
C GLU A 430 -2.30 -47.12 -14.51
#